data_4ccf1505a8615d906ca4b24b60ee516d
#
_entry.id   4ccf1505a8615d906ca4b24b60ee516d
#
_cell.length_a   1.000
_cell.length_b   1.000
_cell.length_c   1.000
_cell.angle_alpha   90.00
_cell.angle_beta   90.00
_cell.angle_gamma   90.00
#
_symmetry.space_group_name_H-M   'P 1'
#
loop_
_entity.id
_entity.type
_entity.pdbx_description
1 polymer ?
#
loop_
_entity_poly.entity_id
_entity_poly.type
_entity_poly.pdbx_seq_one_letter_code
_entity_poly.pdbx_strand_id
1 'polypeptide(L)'
;MRIAQTRTRDLPGADRTSVITNAILLARRISELQRRRQALIGQQEQLRAHLPDWAVEPLRLVGMTGDEIRSLVNDMSTAEAESGLEEIERQLDAVDHEIDEMESLLVATRSNSLEEIEAVARLTVTRFHEIMVTDPNDLFYDHGEARLVALVERVQEDLSDLIQRFRSDAG
;
A
#
# COMPACT_ATOMS: atom_id res chain seq x y z
N MET A 1 46.17 -2.22 -43.00
CA MET A 1 45.17 -2.69 -42.05
C MET A 1 44.91 -1.55 -41.08
N ARG A 2 43.82 -0.77 -41.28
CA ARG A 2 43.48 0.42 -40.48
C ARG A 2 42.42 0.00 -39.48
N ILE A 3 42.75 0.08 -38.19
CA ILE A 3 41.84 -0.20 -37.10
C ILE A 3 40.99 1.09 -36.92
N ALA A 4 39.70 0.95 -37.13
CA ALA A 4 38.72 2.02 -36.90
C ALA A 4 38.54 2.21 -35.40
N GLN A 5 38.92 3.37 -34.89
CA GLN A 5 38.61 3.83 -33.54
C GLN A 5 37.11 4.18 -33.49
N THR A 6 36.36 3.37 -32.76
CA THR A 6 34.94 3.65 -32.43
C THR A 6 34.91 4.76 -31.39
N ARG A 7 34.51 5.94 -31.83
CA ARG A 7 34.23 7.10 -30.97
C ARG A 7 33.04 6.76 -30.08
N THR A 8 33.27 6.56 -28.81
CA THR A 8 32.24 6.58 -27.78
C THR A 8 31.58 7.94 -27.78
N ARG A 9 30.35 7.99 -28.21
CA ARG A 9 29.49 9.16 -28.17
C ARG A 9 29.13 9.41 -26.69
N ASP A 10 29.69 10.45 -26.10
CA ASP A 10 29.26 11.00 -24.82
C ASP A 10 27.80 11.41 -24.96
N LEU A 11 26.91 10.66 -24.34
CA LEU A 11 25.52 11.07 -24.11
C LEU A 11 25.55 12.22 -23.10
N PRO A 12 24.89 13.36 -23.41
CA PRO A 12 24.81 14.49 -22.49
C PRO A 12 24.18 14.01 -21.18
N GLY A 13 24.79 14.41 -20.07
CA GLY A 13 24.41 14.03 -18.72
C GLY A 13 22.92 14.24 -18.47
N ALA A 14 22.16 13.15 -18.58
CA ALA A 14 20.84 13.10 -17.99
C ALA A 14 21.01 13.42 -16.52
N ASP A 15 20.24 14.38 -16.07
CA ASP A 15 20.25 14.94 -14.74
C ASP A 15 20.13 13.81 -13.70
N ARG A 16 21.28 13.30 -13.22
CA ARG A 16 21.36 12.19 -12.28
C ARG A 16 20.64 12.50 -10.95
N THR A 17 20.47 13.79 -10.67
CA THR A 17 19.83 14.27 -9.45
C THR A 17 18.32 14.07 -9.46
N SER A 18 17.66 14.18 -10.62
CA SER A 18 16.19 13.99 -10.73
C SER A 18 15.77 12.52 -10.65
N VAL A 19 16.65 11.59 -11.06
CA VAL A 19 16.40 10.14 -11.01
C VAL A 19 16.60 9.60 -9.59
N ILE A 20 17.55 10.16 -8.83
CA ILE A 20 17.88 9.73 -7.46
C ILE A 20 16.72 10.04 -6.48
N THR A 21 15.96 11.10 -6.73
CA THR A 21 14.87 11.52 -5.83
C THR A 21 13.57 10.73 -6.05
N ASN A 22 13.46 9.99 -7.14
CA ASN A 22 12.16 9.46 -7.57
C ASN A 22 11.70 8.26 -6.74
N ALA A 23 12.56 7.28 -6.44
CA ALA A 23 12.17 6.10 -5.65
C ALA A 23 11.83 6.46 -4.19
N ILE A 24 12.57 7.38 -3.57
CA ILE A 24 12.28 7.88 -2.22
C ILE A 24 10.94 8.64 -2.18
N LEU A 25 10.69 9.49 -3.18
CA LEU A 25 9.45 10.25 -3.26
C LEU A 25 8.25 9.33 -3.49
N LEU A 26 8.37 8.33 -4.38
CA LEU A 26 7.34 7.34 -4.61
C LEU A 26 7.05 6.52 -3.35
N ALA A 27 8.07 5.99 -2.67
CA ALA A 27 7.91 5.25 -1.43
C ALA A 27 7.22 6.09 -0.33
N ARG A 28 7.58 7.38 -0.22
CA ARG A 28 6.94 8.32 0.70
C ARG A 28 5.47 8.54 0.34
N ARG A 29 5.17 8.77 -0.95
CA ARG A 29 3.80 8.97 -1.43
C ARG A 29 2.93 7.75 -1.16
N ILE A 30 3.42 6.54 -1.46
CA ILE A 30 2.72 5.29 -1.15
C ILE A 30 2.42 5.20 0.35
N SER A 31 3.40 5.46 1.22
CA SER A 31 3.21 5.44 2.67
C SER A 31 2.20 6.49 3.17
N GLU A 32 2.08 7.64 2.51
CA GLU A 32 1.05 8.65 2.80
C GLU A 32 -0.34 8.17 2.38
N LEU A 33 -0.46 7.56 1.21
CA LEU A 33 -1.70 6.99 0.70
C LEU A 33 -2.19 5.83 1.58
N GLN A 34 -1.29 4.95 2.03
CA GLN A 34 -1.61 3.87 2.96
C GLN A 34 -2.18 4.40 4.28
N ARG A 35 -1.56 5.44 4.86
CA ARG A 35 -2.11 6.08 6.07
C ARG A 35 -3.50 6.70 5.83
N ARG A 36 -3.71 7.32 4.66
CA ARG A 36 -5.02 7.84 4.27
C ARG A 36 -6.04 6.71 4.11
N ARG A 37 -5.67 5.62 3.46
CA ARG A 37 -6.49 4.41 3.33
C ARG A 37 -6.93 3.89 4.69
N GLN A 38 -6.01 3.74 5.63
CA GLN A 38 -6.30 3.26 6.97
C GLN A 38 -7.25 4.20 7.73
N ALA A 39 -7.09 5.50 7.57
CA ALA A 39 -8.00 6.48 8.15
C ALA A 39 -9.43 6.38 7.56
N LEU A 40 -9.56 6.15 6.25
CA LEU A 40 -10.85 5.93 5.59
C LEU A 40 -11.51 4.63 6.04
N ILE A 41 -10.74 3.54 6.22
CA ILE A 41 -11.26 2.27 6.78
C ILE A 41 -11.83 2.51 8.19
N GLY A 42 -11.11 3.23 9.05
CA GLY A 42 -11.62 3.56 10.38
C GLY A 42 -12.89 4.42 10.34
N GLN A 43 -13.01 5.34 9.37
CA GLN A 43 -14.26 6.09 9.16
C GLN A 43 -15.39 5.20 8.67
N GLN A 44 -15.12 4.28 7.73
CA GLN A 44 -16.10 3.32 7.24
C GLN A 44 -16.66 2.44 8.38
N GLU A 45 -15.76 1.94 9.24
CA GLU A 45 -16.16 1.15 10.41
C GLU A 45 -17.05 1.96 11.38
N GLN A 46 -16.69 3.22 11.62
CA GLN A 46 -17.52 4.12 12.45
C GLN A 46 -18.90 4.35 11.84
N LEU A 47 -18.98 4.62 10.54
CA LEU A 47 -20.26 4.80 9.85
C LEU A 47 -21.11 3.54 9.90
N ARG A 48 -20.51 2.37 9.66
CA ARG A 48 -21.19 1.07 9.77
C ARG A 48 -21.72 0.80 11.18
N ALA A 49 -20.96 1.16 12.21
CA ALA A 49 -21.40 1.01 13.59
C ALA A 49 -22.60 1.90 13.97
N HIS A 50 -22.88 2.96 13.18
CA HIS A 50 -24.04 3.82 13.37
C HIS A 50 -25.25 3.42 12.53
N LEU A 51 -25.09 2.44 11.62
CA LEU A 51 -26.22 1.90 10.90
C LEU A 51 -27.16 1.13 11.85
N PRO A 52 -28.48 1.10 11.57
CA PRO A 52 -29.40 0.28 12.33
C PRO A 52 -29.02 -1.19 12.27
N ASP A 53 -29.26 -1.96 13.35
CA ASP A 53 -28.90 -3.37 13.46
C ASP A 53 -29.45 -4.20 12.28
N TRP A 54 -30.65 -3.87 11.79
CA TRP A 54 -31.27 -4.54 10.64
C TRP A 54 -30.52 -4.30 9.31
N ALA A 55 -29.69 -3.26 9.21
CA ALA A 55 -28.87 -2.97 8.04
C ALA A 55 -27.50 -3.67 8.10
N VAL A 56 -27.06 -4.10 9.26
CA VAL A 56 -25.73 -4.72 9.50
C VAL A 56 -25.82 -6.25 9.55
N GLU A 57 -26.90 -6.79 10.11
CA GLU A 57 -27.08 -8.25 10.22
C GLU A 57 -27.54 -8.88 8.89
N PRO A 58 -27.05 -10.09 8.54
CA PRO A 58 -27.56 -10.81 7.39
C PRO A 58 -29.06 -11.02 7.57
N LEU A 59 -29.82 -10.52 6.61
CA LEU A 59 -31.26 -10.49 6.63
C LEU A 59 -31.86 -11.86 6.90
N ARG A 60 -32.65 -11.99 7.95
CA ARG A 60 -33.50 -13.17 8.19
C ARG A 60 -34.66 -13.13 7.20
N LEU A 61 -34.38 -13.44 5.93
CA LEU A 61 -35.36 -13.44 4.85
C LEU A 61 -36.37 -14.59 4.96
N VAL A 62 -36.13 -15.53 5.88
CA VAL A 62 -36.99 -16.70 6.08
C VAL A 62 -38.36 -16.27 6.63
N GLY A 63 -39.40 -16.45 5.82
CA GLY A 63 -40.77 -16.12 6.17
C GLY A 63 -41.28 -14.76 5.69
N MET A 64 -40.40 -13.95 5.05
CA MET A 64 -40.80 -12.66 4.45
C MET A 64 -41.39 -12.84 3.06
N THR A 65 -42.41 -12.05 2.73
CA THR A 65 -42.97 -11.94 1.38
C THR A 65 -42.04 -11.18 0.44
N GLY A 66 -42.20 -11.34 -0.88
CA GLY A 66 -41.40 -10.62 -1.87
C GLY A 66 -41.52 -9.09 -1.77
N ASP A 67 -42.65 -8.57 -1.29
CA ASP A 67 -42.88 -7.15 -1.10
C ASP A 67 -42.14 -6.62 0.15
N GLU A 68 -42.15 -7.38 1.24
CA GLU A 68 -41.39 -7.05 2.46
C GLU A 68 -39.87 -7.07 2.19
N ILE A 69 -39.39 -8.02 1.42
CA ILE A 69 -37.98 -8.08 1.01
C ILE A 69 -37.63 -6.85 0.18
N ARG A 70 -38.46 -6.45 -0.78
CA ARG A 70 -38.22 -5.23 -1.60
C ARG A 70 -38.22 -3.97 -0.77
N SER A 71 -39.17 -3.82 0.17
CA SER A 71 -39.20 -2.69 1.10
C SER A 71 -37.91 -2.59 1.90
N LEU A 72 -37.51 -3.72 2.50
CA LEU A 72 -36.30 -3.81 3.32
C LEU A 72 -35.02 -3.47 2.54
N VAL A 73 -34.89 -3.95 1.30
CA VAL A 73 -33.74 -3.61 0.41
C VAL A 73 -33.72 -2.11 0.09
N ASN A 74 -34.90 -1.51 -0.16
CA ASN A 74 -34.97 -0.06 -0.40
C ASN A 74 -34.60 0.74 0.84
N ASP A 75 -35.08 0.32 2.01
CA ASP A 75 -34.77 0.98 3.30
C ASP A 75 -33.27 0.88 3.62
N MET A 76 -32.64 -0.28 3.33
CA MET A 76 -31.19 -0.47 3.45
C MET A 76 -30.42 0.47 2.52
N SER A 77 -30.79 0.47 1.23
CA SER A 77 -30.13 1.35 0.24
C SER A 77 -30.25 2.82 0.60
N THR A 78 -31.40 3.23 1.17
CA THR A 78 -31.60 4.61 1.63
C THR A 78 -30.72 4.91 2.85
N ALA A 79 -30.66 4.02 3.83
CA ALA A 79 -29.83 4.18 5.03
C ALA A 79 -28.34 4.23 4.68
N GLU A 80 -27.89 3.38 3.76
CA GLU A 80 -26.50 3.39 3.26
C GLU A 80 -26.18 4.72 2.54
N ALA A 81 -27.06 5.18 1.65
CA ALA A 81 -26.87 6.45 0.94
C ALA A 81 -26.85 7.66 1.90
N GLU A 82 -27.73 7.67 2.92
CA GLU A 82 -27.77 8.73 3.93
C GLU A 82 -26.59 8.67 4.90
N SER A 83 -25.99 7.50 5.13
CA SER A 83 -24.85 7.32 6.02
C SER A 83 -23.55 7.95 5.50
N GLY A 84 -23.42 8.15 4.18
CA GLY A 84 -22.19 8.59 3.52
C GLY A 84 -21.20 7.46 3.25
N LEU A 85 -21.56 6.19 3.46
CA LEU A 85 -20.71 5.01 3.19
C LEU A 85 -20.26 4.96 1.74
N GLU A 86 -21.15 5.20 0.79
CA GLU A 86 -20.85 5.21 -0.65
C GLU A 86 -19.74 6.22 -1.02
N GLU A 87 -19.71 7.37 -0.36
CA GLU A 87 -18.66 8.36 -0.55
C GLU A 87 -17.32 7.86 -0.01
N ILE A 88 -17.29 7.22 1.15
CA ILE A 88 -16.07 6.64 1.74
C ILE A 88 -15.56 5.49 0.87
N GLU A 89 -16.43 4.62 0.37
CA GLU A 89 -16.06 3.53 -0.53
C GLU A 89 -15.46 4.05 -1.83
N ARG A 90 -16.04 5.08 -2.42
CA ARG A 90 -15.49 5.74 -3.61
C ARG A 90 -14.11 6.37 -3.35
N GLN A 91 -13.91 6.93 -2.14
CA GLN A 91 -12.60 7.47 -1.76
C GLN A 91 -11.57 6.37 -1.52
N LEU A 92 -11.98 5.22 -0.95
CA LEU A 92 -11.12 4.05 -0.80
C LEU A 92 -10.67 3.51 -2.16
N ASP A 93 -11.61 3.32 -3.09
CA ASP A 93 -11.31 2.87 -4.45
C ASP A 93 -10.31 3.81 -5.17
N ALA A 94 -10.51 5.11 -5.02
CA ALA A 94 -9.60 6.10 -5.61
C ALA A 94 -8.19 6.06 -4.98
N VAL A 95 -8.10 5.87 -3.67
CA VAL A 95 -6.81 5.73 -2.97
C VAL A 95 -6.11 4.43 -3.34
N ASP A 96 -6.84 3.31 -3.42
CA ASP A 96 -6.30 2.01 -3.81
C ASP A 96 -5.76 2.05 -5.26
N HIS A 97 -6.49 2.68 -6.17
CA HIS A 97 -6.01 2.89 -7.54
C HIS A 97 -4.72 3.73 -7.60
N GLU A 98 -4.64 4.82 -6.81
CA GLU A 98 -3.43 5.65 -6.76
C GLU A 98 -2.24 4.88 -6.17
N ILE A 99 -2.46 4.02 -5.16
CA ILE A 99 -1.43 3.15 -4.60
C ILE A 99 -0.89 2.20 -5.68
N ASP A 100 -1.77 1.52 -6.41
CA ASP A 100 -1.40 0.57 -7.47
C ASP A 100 -0.58 1.23 -8.58
N GLU A 101 -0.97 2.45 -8.99
CA GLU A 101 -0.21 3.23 -9.97
C GLU A 101 1.20 3.59 -9.44
N MET A 102 1.29 4.08 -8.20
CA MET A 102 2.58 4.45 -7.58
C MET A 102 3.47 3.24 -7.35
N GLU A 103 2.93 2.10 -6.92
CA GLU A 103 3.68 0.85 -6.77
C GLU A 103 4.19 0.35 -8.13
N SER A 104 3.38 0.41 -9.19
CA SER A 104 3.79 0.06 -10.55
C SER A 104 4.94 0.95 -11.03
N LEU A 105 4.89 2.25 -10.77
CA LEU A 105 5.97 3.18 -11.09
C LEU A 105 7.24 2.87 -10.27
N LEU A 106 7.09 2.55 -8.98
CA LEU A 106 8.22 2.21 -8.11
C LEU A 106 8.93 0.93 -8.59
N VAL A 107 8.17 -0.10 -8.96
CA VAL A 107 8.73 -1.36 -9.52
C VAL A 107 9.47 -1.11 -10.82
N ALA A 108 9.00 -0.18 -11.66
CA ALA A 108 9.67 0.20 -12.91
C ALA A 108 10.91 1.10 -12.69
N THR A 109 11.04 1.72 -11.51
CA THR A 109 12.12 2.65 -11.19
C THR A 109 13.32 1.91 -10.61
N ARG A 110 14.51 2.09 -11.18
CA ARG A 110 15.74 1.50 -10.61
C ARG A 110 16.28 2.40 -9.50
N SER A 111 16.59 1.77 -8.37
CA SER A 111 17.31 2.44 -7.28
C SER A 111 18.79 2.64 -7.66
N ASN A 112 19.31 3.84 -7.44
CA ASN A 112 20.69 4.22 -7.79
C ASN A 112 21.52 4.60 -6.54
N SER A 113 20.93 4.60 -5.35
CA SER A 113 21.60 4.89 -4.09
C SER A 113 21.15 3.91 -2.99
N LEU A 114 21.95 3.81 -1.92
CA LEU A 114 21.62 2.99 -0.75
C LEU A 114 20.35 3.50 -0.06
N GLU A 115 20.16 4.81 -0.01
CA GLU A 115 18.98 5.44 0.57
C GLU A 115 17.70 5.09 -0.20
N GLU A 116 17.77 5.00 -1.53
CA GLU A 116 16.64 4.55 -2.35
C GLU A 116 16.32 3.08 -2.09
N ILE A 117 17.35 2.22 -2.04
CA ILE A 117 17.18 0.78 -1.75
C ILE A 117 16.56 0.60 -0.35
N GLU A 118 17.05 1.34 0.65
CA GLU A 118 16.52 1.31 2.01
C GLU A 118 15.07 1.77 2.07
N ALA A 119 14.70 2.84 1.35
CA ALA A 119 13.33 3.32 1.29
C ALA A 119 12.36 2.29 0.67
N VAL A 120 12.79 1.60 -0.40
CA VAL A 120 12.02 0.51 -1.03
C VAL A 120 11.91 -0.70 -0.10
N ALA A 121 13.02 -1.10 0.57
CA ALA A 121 13.00 -2.22 1.51
C ALA A 121 12.05 -1.96 2.68
N ARG A 122 12.10 -0.76 3.26
CA ARG A 122 11.21 -0.34 4.34
C ARG A 122 9.74 -0.37 3.92
N LEU A 123 9.41 0.16 2.73
CA LEU A 123 8.05 0.07 2.20
C LEU A 123 7.62 -1.38 2.03
N THR A 124 8.49 -2.24 1.51
CA THR A 124 8.20 -3.67 1.32
C THR A 124 7.88 -4.36 2.64
N VAL A 125 8.66 -4.11 3.70
CA VAL A 125 8.39 -4.63 5.05
C VAL A 125 7.02 -4.16 5.54
N THR A 126 6.72 -2.85 5.41
CA THR A 126 5.42 -2.31 5.81
C THR A 126 4.27 -3.01 5.08
N ARG A 127 4.40 -3.22 3.76
CA ARG A 127 3.37 -3.91 2.95
C ARG A 127 3.19 -5.37 3.38
N PHE A 128 4.26 -6.08 3.68
CA PHE A 128 4.15 -7.43 4.19
C PHE A 128 3.35 -7.49 5.50
N HIS A 129 3.63 -6.60 6.46
CA HIS A 129 2.87 -6.55 7.71
C HIS A 129 1.39 -6.19 7.53
N GLU A 130 1.03 -5.45 6.48
CA GLU A 130 -0.36 -5.10 6.18
C GLU A 130 -1.16 -6.27 5.59
N ILE A 131 -0.51 -7.16 4.82
CA ILE A 131 -1.20 -8.22 4.08
C ILE A 131 -1.09 -9.59 4.74
N MET A 132 -0.14 -9.79 5.64
CA MET A 132 0.13 -11.09 6.25
C MET A 132 -0.52 -11.24 7.60
N VAL A 133 -0.94 -12.47 7.89
CA VAL A 133 -1.39 -12.85 9.22
C VAL A 133 -0.17 -12.99 10.14
N THR A 134 -0.11 -12.17 11.18
CA THR A 134 1.01 -12.10 12.12
C THR A 134 0.81 -12.92 13.38
N ASP A 135 -0.42 -13.34 13.70
CA ASP A 135 -0.71 -14.18 14.88
C ASP A 135 -0.38 -15.65 14.57
N PRO A 136 0.61 -16.27 15.25
CA PRO A 136 0.97 -17.67 15.06
C PRO A 136 -0.15 -18.67 15.40
N ASN A 137 -1.20 -18.24 16.12
CA ASN A 137 -2.35 -19.07 16.47
C ASN A 137 -3.50 -18.96 15.44
N ASP A 138 -3.40 -18.07 14.47
CA ASP A 138 -4.39 -17.92 13.40
C ASP A 138 -4.30 -19.11 12.44
N LEU A 139 -5.46 -19.56 11.94
CA LEU A 139 -5.57 -20.67 11.00
C LEU A 139 -4.85 -20.41 9.67
N PHE A 140 -4.73 -19.16 9.29
CA PHE A 140 -4.10 -18.72 8.03
C PHE A 140 -2.65 -18.28 8.20
N TYR A 141 -2.06 -18.47 9.41
CA TYR A 141 -0.66 -18.16 9.63
C TYR A 141 0.28 -19.08 8.87
N ASP A 142 1.15 -18.52 8.02
CA ASP A 142 2.16 -19.27 7.28
C ASP A 142 3.58 -19.02 7.85
N HIS A 143 4.19 -20.06 8.42
CA HIS A 143 5.55 -20.02 8.95
C HIS A 143 6.61 -19.71 7.90
N GLY A 144 6.38 -20.07 6.63
CA GLY A 144 7.30 -19.81 5.52
C GLY A 144 7.30 -18.34 5.16
N GLU A 145 6.12 -17.75 5.04
CA GLU A 145 5.93 -16.33 4.79
C GLU A 145 6.50 -15.49 5.94
N ALA A 146 6.22 -15.84 7.19
CA ALA A 146 6.77 -15.14 8.35
C ALA A 146 8.31 -15.13 8.37
N ARG A 147 8.97 -16.22 7.92
CA ARG A 147 10.43 -16.26 7.77
C ARG A 147 10.93 -15.36 6.64
N LEU A 148 10.20 -15.27 5.53
CA LEU A 148 10.55 -14.37 4.44
C LEU A 148 10.48 -12.91 4.87
N VAL A 149 9.45 -12.54 5.63
CA VAL A 149 9.35 -11.19 6.22
C VAL A 149 10.53 -10.91 7.12
N ALA A 150 10.84 -11.80 8.06
CA ALA A 150 11.99 -11.64 8.96
C ALA A 150 13.34 -11.49 8.21
N LEU A 151 13.50 -12.14 7.05
CA LEU A 151 14.68 -11.96 6.21
C LEU A 151 14.71 -10.57 5.54
N VAL A 152 13.58 -10.08 5.06
CA VAL A 152 13.49 -8.73 4.46
C VAL A 152 13.69 -7.64 5.52
N GLU A 153 13.13 -7.81 6.71
CA GLU A 153 13.38 -6.95 7.88
C GLU A 153 14.87 -6.87 8.22
N ARG A 154 15.52 -8.01 8.26
CA ARG A 154 16.98 -8.08 8.52
C ARG A 154 17.77 -7.32 7.46
N VAL A 155 17.43 -7.48 6.18
CA VAL A 155 18.09 -6.74 5.10
C VAL A 155 17.87 -5.24 5.24
N GLN A 156 16.68 -4.81 5.62
CA GLN A 156 16.34 -3.40 5.83
C GLN A 156 17.13 -2.82 7.02
N GLU A 157 17.25 -3.54 8.14
CA GLU A 157 18.06 -3.14 9.30
C GLU A 157 19.54 -3.01 8.93
N ASP A 158 20.11 -4.02 8.25
CA ASP A 158 21.51 -4.03 7.83
C ASP A 158 21.81 -2.85 6.87
N LEU A 159 20.87 -2.50 5.96
CA LEU A 159 20.98 -1.34 5.09
C LEU A 159 20.96 -0.02 5.87
N SER A 160 20.05 0.12 6.82
CA SER A 160 19.95 1.31 7.67
C SER A 160 21.23 1.53 8.47
N ASP A 161 21.77 0.46 9.07
CA ASP A 161 23.04 0.49 9.81
C ASP A 161 24.22 0.86 8.91
N LEU A 162 24.26 0.33 7.69
CA LEU A 162 25.31 0.64 6.72
C LEU A 162 25.29 2.12 6.34
N ILE A 163 24.12 2.67 6.03
CA ILE A 163 23.93 4.09 5.71
C ILE A 163 24.41 4.98 6.87
N GLN A 164 24.06 4.62 8.10
CA GLN A 164 24.48 5.38 9.28
C GLN A 164 26.00 5.40 9.44
N ARG A 165 26.67 4.24 9.27
CA ARG A 165 28.13 4.16 9.32
C ARG A 165 28.80 5.05 8.27
N PHE A 166 28.34 4.99 7.01
CA PHE A 166 28.86 5.84 5.95
C PHE A 166 28.71 7.34 6.24
N ARG A 167 27.60 7.73 6.86
CA ARG A 167 27.38 9.14 7.26
C ARG A 167 28.29 9.57 8.41
N SER A 168 28.55 8.67 9.36
CA SER A 168 29.44 8.94 10.50
C SER A 168 30.91 9.05 10.07
N ASP A 169 31.34 8.27 9.07
CA ASP A 169 32.71 8.26 8.58
C ASP A 169 33.00 9.45 7.63
N ALA A 170 31.98 10.11 7.12
CA ALA A 170 32.09 11.26 6.19
C ALA A 170 32.05 12.63 6.89
N GLY A 171 31.80 12.70 8.20
CA GLY A 171 31.73 13.94 9.01
C GLY A 171 32.88 14.07 9.98
#